data_e6f7e18c46df106e2c87debd278146b5
#
_entry.id   e6f7e18c46df106e2c87debd278146b5
#
_cell.length_a   1.000
_cell.length_b   1.000
_cell.length_c   1.000
_cell.angle_alpha   90.00
_cell.angle_beta   90.00
_cell.angle_gamma   90.00
#
_symmetry.space_group_name_H-M   'P 1'
#
loop_
_entity.id
_entity.type
_entity.pdbx_description
1 polymer ?
#
loop_
_entity_poly.entity_id
_entity_poly.type
_entity_poly.pdbx_seq_one_letter_code
_entity_poly.pdbx_strand_id
1 'polypeptide(L)'
;MQKVRGITELRNYGKVQINLKQLMDEYSISIYQMSKLTGLKYNTIKSYYINAPLTKVDLDVVAKMCYVLNCNVKDILEYVNTNN
;
A
#
# COMPACT_ATOMS: atom_id res chain seq x y z
N MET A 1 1.04 -27.02 -3.00
CA MET A 1 0.02 -26.31 -2.26
C MET A 1 0.46 -26.01 -0.84
N GLN A 2 0.22 -24.83 -0.39
CA GLN A 2 0.69 -24.42 0.92
C GLN A 2 -0.29 -24.78 2.01
N LYS A 3 0.26 -25.10 3.15
CA LYS A 3 -0.56 -25.34 4.32
C LYS A 3 -1.05 -24.04 4.92
N VAL A 4 -2.26 -24.07 5.43
CA VAL A 4 -2.78 -22.96 6.20
C VAL A 4 -2.12 -22.99 7.57
N ARG A 5 -1.67 -21.83 8.03
CA ARG A 5 -1.06 -21.76 9.36
C ARG A 5 -2.11 -21.93 10.44
N GLY A 6 -1.70 -22.57 11.55
CA GLY A 6 -2.56 -22.61 12.72
C GLY A 6 -2.77 -21.22 13.29
N ILE A 7 -3.87 -21.05 14.00
CA ILE A 7 -4.25 -19.74 14.51
C ILE A 7 -4.12 -19.64 16.02
N THR A 8 -3.43 -20.58 16.65
CA THR A 8 -3.25 -20.53 18.09
C THR A 8 -2.30 -19.42 18.53
N GLU A 9 -1.50 -18.92 17.60
CA GLU A 9 -0.54 -17.86 17.88
C GLU A 9 -0.65 -16.78 16.84
N LEU A 10 -1.18 -15.63 17.24
CA LEU A 10 -1.30 -14.51 16.33
C LEU A 10 -0.45 -13.30 16.75
N ARG A 11 0.49 -13.49 17.68
CA ARG A 11 1.29 -12.37 18.16
C ARG A 11 2.26 -11.83 17.11
N ASN A 12 2.74 -12.70 16.26
CA ASN A 12 3.73 -12.31 15.27
C ASN A 12 3.25 -12.67 13.88
N TYR A 13 2.09 -12.15 13.53
CA TYR A 13 1.48 -12.49 12.24
C TYR A 13 2.01 -11.64 11.08
N GLY A 14 2.99 -10.77 11.35
CA GLY A 14 3.53 -9.93 10.30
C GLY A 14 2.69 -8.68 10.07
N LYS A 15 2.85 -8.11 8.91
CA LYS A 15 2.11 -6.89 8.58
C LYS A 15 1.99 -6.73 7.08
N VAL A 16 1.07 -5.88 6.67
CA VAL A 16 0.98 -5.42 5.29
C VAL A 16 1.57 -4.02 5.26
N GLN A 17 2.54 -3.81 4.39
CA GLN A 17 3.13 -2.49 4.23
C GLN A 17 2.75 -1.89 2.88
N ILE A 18 2.80 -0.57 2.82
CA ILE A 18 2.43 0.18 1.64
C ILE A 18 3.69 0.70 0.98
N ASN A 19 3.90 0.36 -0.29
CA ASN A 19 5.11 0.72 -1.02
C ASN A 19 4.87 1.86 -2.01
N LEU A 20 3.87 2.69 -1.76
CA LEU A 20 3.52 3.76 -2.68
C LEU A 20 4.65 4.77 -2.85
N LYS A 21 5.33 5.11 -1.75
CA LYS A 21 6.43 6.08 -1.81
C LYS A 21 7.48 5.66 -2.82
N GLN A 22 7.87 4.40 -2.77
CA GLN A 22 8.92 3.88 -3.66
C GLN A 22 8.51 4.02 -5.12
N LEU A 23 7.26 3.68 -5.44
CA LEU A 23 6.78 3.79 -6.82
C LEU A 23 6.68 5.24 -7.28
N MET A 24 6.14 6.10 -6.43
CA MET A 24 6.01 7.52 -6.78
C MET A 24 7.38 8.16 -6.98
N ASP A 25 8.34 7.81 -6.12
CA ASP A 25 9.68 8.36 -6.23
C ASP A 25 10.37 7.88 -7.52
N GLU A 26 10.15 6.62 -7.90
CA GLU A 26 10.70 6.09 -9.14
C GLU A 26 10.20 6.86 -10.36
N TYR A 27 8.93 7.28 -10.34
CA TYR A 27 8.34 8.00 -11.45
C TYR A 27 8.43 9.52 -11.28
N SER A 28 9.08 9.97 -10.21
CA SER A 28 9.22 11.40 -9.91
C SER A 28 7.87 12.11 -9.81
N ILE A 29 6.89 11.43 -9.21
CA ILE A 29 5.55 11.99 -9.02
C ILE A 29 5.42 12.46 -7.58
N SER A 30 5.06 13.73 -7.40
CA SER A 30 4.84 14.29 -6.07
C SER A 30 3.46 13.91 -5.53
N ILE A 31 3.27 14.07 -4.22
CA ILE A 31 1.98 13.83 -3.59
C ILE A 31 0.90 14.71 -4.24
N TYR A 32 1.25 15.96 -4.51
CA TYR A 32 0.32 16.89 -5.14
C TYR A 32 -0.09 16.41 -6.53
N GLN A 33 0.88 15.99 -7.33
CA GLN A 33 0.59 15.49 -8.67
C GLN A 33 -0.27 14.22 -8.62
N MET A 34 0.05 13.32 -7.69
CA MET A 34 -0.71 12.09 -7.53
C MET A 34 -2.15 12.40 -7.13
N SER A 35 -2.34 13.40 -6.26
CA SER A 35 -3.67 13.87 -5.89
C SER A 35 -4.44 14.35 -7.11
N LYS A 36 -3.80 15.11 -7.97
CA LYS A 36 -4.44 15.62 -9.19
C LYS A 36 -4.78 14.48 -10.16
N LEU A 37 -3.86 13.55 -10.35
CA LEU A 37 -4.04 12.46 -11.30
C LEU A 37 -5.12 11.48 -10.86
N THR A 38 -5.22 11.22 -9.58
CA THR A 38 -6.20 10.27 -9.05
C THR A 38 -7.53 10.90 -8.69
N GLY A 39 -7.55 12.22 -8.51
CA GLY A 39 -8.73 12.90 -7.99
C GLY A 39 -8.92 12.71 -6.49
N LEU A 40 -7.94 12.12 -5.81
CA LEU A 40 -8.01 11.90 -4.38
C LEU A 40 -7.47 13.10 -3.62
N LYS A 41 -7.87 13.22 -2.35
CA LYS A 41 -7.39 14.32 -1.52
C LYS A 41 -5.91 14.17 -1.22
N TYR A 42 -5.23 15.30 -1.11
CA TYR A 42 -3.80 15.33 -0.80
C TYR A 42 -3.48 14.50 0.46
N ASN A 43 -4.26 14.68 1.52
CA ASN A 43 -4.00 13.97 2.77
C ASN A 43 -4.22 12.47 2.64
N THR A 44 -5.13 12.05 1.78
CA THR A 44 -5.32 10.63 1.51
C THR A 44 -4.06 10.04 0.88
N ILE A 45 -3.54 10.69 -0.14
CA ILE A 45 -2.32 10.23 -0.79
C ILE A 45 -1.15 10.26 0.21
N LYS A 46 -1.06 11.34 0.98
CA LYS A 46 0.03 11.50 1.95
C LYS A 46 0.05 10.36 2.96
N SER A 47 -1.13 9.94 3.46
CA SER A 47 -1.19 8.84 4.42
C SER A 47 -0.58 7.56 3.85
N TYR A 48 -0.89 7.26 2.60
CA TYR A 48 -0.35 6.09 1.93
C TYR A 48 1.14 6.27 1.63
N TYR A 49 1.53 7.48 1.24
CA TYR A 49 2.91 7.76 0.88
C TYR A 49 3.86 7.59 2.06
N ILE A 50 3.49 8.10 3.23
CA ILE A 50 4.34 7.99 4.41
C ILE A 50 4.20 6.64 5.11
N ASN A 51 3.40 5.74 4.54
CA ASN A 51 3.14 4.43 5.14
C ASN A 51 2.67 4.57 6.59
N ALA A 52 1.72 5.49 6.80
CA ALA A 52 1.14 5.69 8.11
C ALA A 52 0.52 4.38 8.61
N PRO A 53 0.45 4.18 9.93
CA PRO A 53 -0.15 2.93 10.44
C PRO A 53 -1.64 2.89 10.15
N LEU A 54 -1.98 2.31 9.01
CA LEU A 54 -3.36 2.16 8.57
C LEU A 54 -3.83 0.75 8.90
N THR A 55 -5.00 0.65 9.51
CA THR A 55 -5.63 -0.64 9.75
C THR A 55 -6.64 -0.98 8.69
N LYS A 56 -7.03 -0.02 7.88
CA LYS A 56 -7.98 -0.21 6.80
C LYS A 56 -7.46 0.46 5.54
N VAL A 57 -7.66 -0.21 4.42
CA VAL A 57 -7.25 0.30 3.12
C VAL A 57 -8.47 0.33 2.23
N ASP A 58 -8.70 1.47 1.61
CA ASP A 58 -9.82 1.63 0.68
C ASP A 58 -9.41 1.04 -0.67
N LEU A 59 -10.09 -0.02 -1.08
CA LEU A 59 -9.76 -0.70 -2.32
C LEU A 59 -9.91 0.20 -3.54
N ASP A 60 -10.86 1.13 -3.51
CA ASP A 60 -11.03 2.06 -4.62
C ASP A 60 -9.84 3.01 -4.73
N VAL A 61 -9.31 3.44 -3.60
CA VAL A 61 -8.11 4.27 -3.58
C VAL A 61 -6.94 3.51 -4.21
N VAL A 62 -6.78 2.24 -3.81
CA VAL A 62 -5.71 1.42 -4.36
C VAL A 62 -5.90 1.22 -5.86
N ALA A 63 -7.13 1.02 -6.30
CA ALA A 63 -7.41 0.84 -7.72
C ALA A 63 -7.01 2.08 -8.53
N LYS A 64 -7.32 3.26 -8.01
CA LYS A 64 -6.96 4.52 -8.68
C LYS A 64 -5.46 4.69 -8.75
N MET A 65 -4.75 4.33 -7.69
CA MET A 65 -3.29 4.38 -7.68
C MET A 65 -2.69 3.41 -8.70
N CYS A 66 -3.22 2.21 -8.76
CA CYS A 66 -2.76 1.21 -9.72
C CYS A 66 -2.96 1.70 -11.15
N TYR A 67 -4.10 2.30 -11.41
CA TYR A 67 -4.39 2.81 -12.75
C TYR A 67 -3.41 3.91 -13.15
N VAL A 68 -3.21 4.89 -12.27
CA VAL A 68 -2.33 6.02 -12.57
C VAL A 68 -0.89 5.57 -12.71
N LEU A 69 -0.43 4.67 -11.84
CA LEU A 69 0.96 4.20 -11.86
C LEU A 69 1.17 3.03 -12.80
N ASN A 70 0.11 2.55 -13.43
CA ASN A 70 0.16 1.42 -14.34
C ASN A 70 0.85 0.22 -13.69
N CYS A 71 0.38 -0.15 -12.51
CA CYS A 71 0.97 -1.23 -11.74
C CYS A 71 -0.11 -2.14 -11.16
N ASN A 72 0.30 -3.19 -10.50
CA ASN A 72 -0.59 -4.14 -9.86
C ASN A 72 -0.67 -3.88 -8.36
N VAL A 73 -1.70 -4.46 -7.73
CA VAL A 73 -1.87 -4.33 -6.27
C VAL A 73 -0.62 -4.78 -5.53
N LYS A 74 0.01 -5.86 -5.97
CA LYS A 74 1.21 -6.37 -5.31
C LYS A 74 2.38 -5.40 -5.32
N ASP A 75 2.35 -4.43 -6.22
CA ASP A 75 3.42 -3.42 -6.26
C ASP A 75 3.21 -2.35 -5.21
N ILE A 76 1.97 -2.17 -4.76
CA ILE A 76 1.62 -1.16 -3.76
C ILE A 76 1.52 -1.77 -2.36
N LEU A 77 0.95 -2.95 -2.25
CA LEU A 77 0.74 -3.61 -0.95
C LEU A 77 1.56 -4.88 -0.89
N GLU A 78 2.25 -5.05 0.23
CA GLU A 78 3.12 -6.21 0.40
C GLU A 78 2.94 -6.80 1.79
N TYR A 79 2.76 -8.11 1.86
CA TYR A 79 2.74 -8.78 3.16
C TYR A 79 4.18 -9.06 3.58
N VAL A 80 4.53 -8.64 4.77
CA VAL A 80 5.86 -8.85 5.33
C VAL A 80 5.72 -9.71 6.57
N ASN A 81 6.38 -10.85 6.56
CA ASN A 81 6.41 -11.74 7.71
C ASN A 81 7.61 -11.37 8.57
N THR A 82 7.35 -10.78 9.73
CA THR A 82 8.40 -10.32 10.61
C THR A 82 8.84 -11.40 11.60
N ASN A 83 8.34 -12.60 11.43
CA ASN A 83 8.53 -13.68 12.39
C ASN A 83 9.66 -14.62 12.03
N ASN A 84 10.61 -14.16 11.26
CA ASN A 84 11.76 -14.98 10.90
C ASN A 84 13.00 -14.53 11.64
#